data_45f50f698d58b11699a58b0dce7d870e
#
_entry.id   45f50f698d58b11699a58b0dce7d870e
#
_cell.length_a   1.000
_cell.length_b   1.000
_cell.length_c   1.000
_cell.angle_alpha   90.00
_cell.angle_beta   90.00
_cell.angle_gamma   90.00
#
_symmetry.space_group_name_H-M   'P 1'
#
loop_
_entity.id
_entity.type
_entity.pdbx_description
1 polymer ?
#
loop_
_entity_poly.entity_id
_entity_poly.type
_entity_poly.pdbx_seq_one_letter_code
_entity_poly.pdbx_strand_id
1 'polypeptide(L)'
;MNYSETYKQSIEQPDLFWAQQADQINWYTKPQTILSKDENDYPLWYKDGELNICHLALDHHIENGYGDQTAFIYDSPVTQTVKKFTYLEVKTEVAKLAGGMQSLGLKKGDSAIIYMPMIPQAAFAMLACARIGVVHSVVFGGFAPHELAIRIDDCKPRLIITASSGIEVDRLITYKPLVDEAIELASHRPKKVIVYNRKLGARIPFKKYDVDYDALVYGSEETPCIPVSSSHPLYILYTSGTTGKPKGVVRDTGGYAVALKFSMQSIYNVKEGDVFWAASDVGWVVGHSFIVYGPLINRNTSILFEGKPIKTPDASTFWRIIDEHKVNAMFTAPTAIRAIKKEDPEGEFIKKYNLSSLKTQFLAGERCDIATLDWYTKHIPIPAIDHWWQTESGWPMIATMMGIEYFLIKQGSVGKAVCGYNIKIVNENGIEVAPNEEGYVVVQLPLPPGTLLDLWKDNARFKAGYLNKFPGFYFSGDGGYKDEQEYIFITGRVDDVINVAGHRLSTAEMEEVVASHSHVAECAVIGIHDELKGQIPLALVVNKLGSDREQYQLEQEIITLVRQQIGAVASLRNVVIVQRLPKTRSGKTLRKLMRSIVDGADYQIPSTIDDADIIPELIASLTKYKIGIYNL
;
A
#
# COMPACT_ATOMS: atom_id res chain seq x y z
N MET A 1 27.71 12.51 3.78
CA MET A 1 27.63 12.20 2.34
C MET A 1 26.36 12.84 1.79
N ASN A 2 26.42 13.41 0.59
CA ASN A 2 25.24 13.87 -0.13
C ASN A 2 24.52 12.69 -0.81
N TYR A 3 23.36 12.95 -1.42
CA TYR A 3 22.58 11.90 -2.08
C TYR A 3 23.41 11.18 -3.16
N SER A 4 24.10 11.91 -4.03
CA SER A 4 24.82 11.31 -5.17
C SER A 4 25.94 10.37 -4.71
N GLU A 5 26.68 10.73 -3.67
CA GLU A 5 27.75 9.90 -3.10
C GLU A 5 27.16 8.64 -2.44
N THR A 6 26.11 8.81 -1.63
CA THR A 6 25.45 7.70 -0.93
C THR A 6 24.78 6.74 -1.92
N TYR A 7 24.09 7.27 -2.93
CA TYR A 7 23.46 6.46 -3.98
C TYR A 7 24.51 5.67 -4.77
N LYS A 8 25.58 6.33 -5.22
CA LYS A 8 26.67 5.69 -5.94
C LYS A 8 27.30 4.55 -5.13
N GLN A 9 27.60 4.77 -3.85
CA GLN A 9 28.10 3.73 -2.97
C GLN A 9 27.12 2.54 -2.87
N SER A 10 25.83 2.81 -2.73
CA SER A 10 24.81 1.76 -2.60
C SER A 10 24.67 0.87 -3.85
N ILE A 11 25.04 1.38 -5.02
CA ILE A 11 24.98 0.65 -6.29
C ILE A 11 26.31 -0.03 -6.63
N GLU A 12 27.44 0.67 -6.46
CA GLU A 12 28.77 0.15 -6.84
C GLU A 12 29.37 -0.79 -5.78
N GLN A 13 28.99 -0.62 -4.51
CA GLN A 13 29.49 -1.40 -3.37
C GLN A 13 28.34 -1.86 -2.46
N PRO A 14 27.36 -2.62 -3.00
CA PRO A 14 26.15 -2.98 -2.27
C PRO A 14 26.43 -3.74 -0.98
N ASP A 15 27.40 -4.66 -0.98
CA ASP A 15 27.79 -5.44 0.21
C ASP A 15 28.26 -4.53 1.34
N LEU A 16 29.16 -3.58 1.04
CA LEU A 16 29.67 -2.64 2.03
C LEU A 16 28.57 -1.70 2.55
N PHE A 17 27.77 -1.16 1.63
CA PHE A 17 26.67 -0.26 1.99
C PHE A 17 25.65 -0.93 2.90
N TRP A 18 25.18 -2.11 2.51
CA TRP A 18 24.16 -2.84 3.26
C TRP A 18 24.70 -3.52 4.52
N ALA A 19 26.02 -3.81 4.62
CA ALA A 19 26.65 -4.18 5.88
C ALA A 19 26.58 -3.05 6.91
N GLN A 20 26.87 -1.81 6.49
CA GLN A 20 26.75 -0.64 7.36
C GLN A 20 25.31 -0.40 7.83
N GLN A 21 24.31 -0.65 6.97
CA GLN A 21 22.90 -0.55 7.39
C GLN A 21 22.50 -1.69 8.33
N ALA A 22 23.00 -2.89 8.12
CA ALA A 22 22.77 -4.03 9.02
C ALA A 22 23.32 -3.81 10.43
N ASP A 23 24.35 -2.98 10.58
CA ASP A 23 24.90 -2.58 11.89
C ASP A 23 23.97 -1.67 12.71
N GLN A 24 22.91 -1.15 12.08
CA GLN A 24 21.91 -0.30 12.75
C GLN A 24 20.82 -1.09 13.49
N ILE A 25 20.80 -2.41 13.34
CA ILE A 25 19.82 -3.27 14.02
C ILE A 25 20.51 -4.30 14.93
N ASN A 26 19.78 -4.81 15.90
CA ASN A 26 20.28 -5.82 16.81
C ASN A 26 20.03 -7.23 16.25
N TRP A 27 21.09 -8.04 16.11
CA TRP A 27 21.07 -9.42 15.68
C TRP A 27 21.33 -10.36 16.84
N TYR A 28 20.67 -11.51 16.89
CA TYR A 28 21.10 -12.61 17.75
C TYR A 28 22.41 -13.24 17.22
N THR A 29 22.48 -13.42 15.90
CA THR A 29 23.71 -13.82 15.20
C THR A 29 23.94 -12.82 14.08
N LYS A 30 25.00 -11.99 14.19
CA LYS A 30 25.33 -10.99 13.18
C LYS A 30 25.78 -11.68 11.88
N PRO A 31 25.22 -11.30 10.71
CA PRO A 31 25.59 -11.92 9.43
C PRO A 31 27.05 -11.62 9.08
N GLN A 32 27.76 -12.64 8.58
CA GLN A 32 29.08 -12.52 7.99
C GLN A 32 28.98 -12.43 6.46
N THR A 33 27.97 -13.08 5.89
CA THR A 33 27.68 -13.05 4.45
C THR A 33 26.56 -12.04 4.18
N ILE A 34 26.94 -10.90 3.64
CA ILE A 34 26.00 -9.81 3.39
C ILE A 34 25.12 -10.09 2.18
N LEU A 35 25.72 -10.35 1.02
CA LEU A 35 25.03 -10.72 -0.21
C LEU A 35 25.54 -12.07 -0.71
N SER A 36 24.64 -12.94 -1.05
CA SER A 36 24.88 -14.22 -1.68
C SER A 36 23.78 -14.51 -2.71
N LYS A 37 23.76 -15.71 -3.27
CA LYS A 37 22.68 -16.17 -4.13
C LYS A 37 22.02 -17.41 -3.55
N ASP A 38 20.74 -17.56 -3.81
CA ASP A 38 20.02 -18.79 -3.52
C ASP A 38 20.29 -19.87 -4.59
N GLU A 39 19.65 -21.02 -4.48
CA GLU A 39 19.76 -22.14 -5.44
C GLU A 39 19.23 -21.80 -6.85
N ASN A 40 18.49 -20.72 -6.99
CA ASN A 40 17.94 -20.21 -8.25
C ASN A 40 18.73 -19.04 -8.83
N ASP A 41 19.92 -18.74 -8.28
CA ASP A 41 20.77 -17.59 -8.66
C ASP A 41 20.14 -16.23 -8.34
N TYR A 42 19.14 -16.18 -7.45
CA TYR A 42 18.49 -14.95 -7.01
C TYR A 42 19.18 -14.37 -5.77
N PRO A 43 19.24 -13.04 -5.61
CA PRO A 43 19.91 -12.39 -4.48
C PRO A 43 19.36 -12.83 -3.12
N LEU A 44 20.25 -13.21 -2.22
CA LEU A 44 19.95 -13.58 -0.84
C LEU A 44 20.80 -12.75 0.12
N TRP A 45 20.12 -11.91 0.91
CA TRP A 45 20.77 -11.01 1.86
C TRP A 45 20.89 -11.64 3.25
N TYR A 46 22.04 -11.42 3.89
CA TYR A 46 22.30 -11.77 5.30
C TYR A 46 22.09 -13.27 5.62
N LYS A 47 22.51 -14.16 4.74
CA LYS A 47 22.18 -15.59 4.73
C LYS A 47 22.38 -16.30 6.06
N ASP A 48 23.43 -15.97 6.80
CA ASP A 48 23.85 -16.58 8.06
C ASP A 48 23.45 -15.75 9.30
N GLY A 49 22.68 -14.68 9.11
CA GLY A 49 22.17 -13.85 10.18
C GLY A 49 20.93 -14.46 10.86
N GLU A 50 20.81 -14.24 12.17
CA GLU A 50 19.61 -14.58 12.95
C GLU A 50 19.12 -13.39 13.74
N LEU A 51 17.82 -13.16 13.72
CA LEU A 51 17.14 -12.08 14.44
C LEU A 51 15.70 -12.47 14.78
N ASN A 52 15.00 -11.56 15.44
CA ASN A 52 13.55 -11.57 15.52
C ASN A 52 13.02 -10.15 15.38
N ILE A 53 12.16 -9.90 14.40
CA ILE A 53 11.69 -8.54 14.12
C ILE A 53 10.78 -7.99 15.23
N CYS A 54 10.07 -8.84 15.97
CA CYS A 54 9.30 -8.42 17.15
C CYS A 54 10.23 -7.98 18.30
N HIS A 55 11.36 -8.67 18.51
CA HIS A 55 12.38 -8.24 19.46
C HIS A 55 12.92 -6.85 19.11
N LEU A 56 13.27 -6.63 17.84
CA LEU A 56 13.73 -5.32 17.36
C LEU A 56 12.68 -4.21 17.57
N ALA A 57 11.42 -4.56 17.34
CA ALA A 57 10.31 -3.62 17.42
C ALA A 57 9.90 -3.28 18.88
N LEU A 58 10.12 -4.16 19.85
CA LEU A 58 9.61 -4.02 21.20
C LEU A 58 10.69 -4.26 22.27
N ASP A 59 11.15 -5.51 22.41
CA ASP A 59 11.99 -5.95 23.56
C ASP A 59 13.30 -5.17 23.61
N HIS A 60 13.96 -4.96 22.48
CA HIS A 60 15.20 -4.19 22.38
C HIS A 60 15.07 -2.76 22.93
N HIS A 61 13.95 -2.09 22.69
CA HIS A 61 13.74 -0.74 23.23
C HIS A 61 13.48 -0.74 24.72
N ILE A 62 12.78 -1.74 25.24
CA ILE A 62 12.52 -1.91 26.67
C ILE A 62 13.82 -2.21 27.42
N GLU A 63 14.67 -3.10 26.87
CA GLU A 63 16.00 -3.43 27.39
C GLU A 63 16.91 -2.19 27.47
N ASN A 64 16.70 -1.22 26.57
CA ASN A 64 17.42 0.06 26.56
C ASN A 64 16.73 1.19 27.36
N GLY A 65 15.71 0.86 28.18
CA GLY A 65 15.09 1.81 29.11
C GLY A 65 13.95 2.66 28.52
N TYR A 66 13.42 2.30 27.34
CA TYR A 66 12.34 3.05 26.67
C TYR A 66 10.96 2.38 26.81
N GLY A 67 10.78 1.49 27.81
CA GLY A 67 9.54 0.75 28.02
C GLY A 67 8.30 1.63 28.20
N ASP A 68 8.45 2.79 28.83
CA ASP A 68 7.35 3.73 29.11
C ASP A 68 7.03 4.69 27.93
N GLN A 69 7.87 4.70 26.88
CA GLN A 69 7.57 5.48 25.70
C GLN A 69 6.33 4.93 24.99
N THR A 70 5.50 5.81 24.42
CA THR A 70 4.34 5.42 23.63
C THR A 70 4.82 4.74 22.33
N ALA A 71 4.37 3.50 22.10
CA ALA A 71 4.59 2.74 20.87
C ALA A 71 3.45 2.97 19.87
N PHE A 72 2.19 2.85 20.34
CA PHE A 72 1.01 3.07 19.53
C PHE A 72 0.05 4.09 20.15
N ILE A 73 -0.54 4.92 19.29
CA ILE A 73 -1.73 5.69 19.59
C ILE A 73 -2.87 5.11 18.76
N TYR A 74 -3.85 4.53 19.41
CA TYR A 74 -5.10 4.13 18.77
C TYR A 74 -6.08 5.30 18.81
N ASP A 75 -6.48 5.77 17.64
CA ASP A 75 -7.46 6.85 17.49
C ASP A 75 -8.62 6.35 16.61
N SER A 76 -9.78 6.21 17.24
CA SER A 76 -11.01 5.72 16.60
C SER A 76 -12.15 6.71 16.78
N PRO A 77 -12.36 7.63 15.84
CA PRO A 77 -13.50 8.52 15.87
C PRO A 77 -14.84 7.78 15.78
N VAL A 78 -14.87 6.59 15.15
CA VAL A 78 -16.09 5.78 15.02
C VAL A 78 -16.53 5.13 16.33
N THR A 79 -15.62 4.92 17.27
CA THR A 79 -15.92 4.45 18.63
C THR A 79 -15.68 5.52 19.70
N GLN A 80 -15.27 6.72 19.30
CA GLN A 80 -14.89 7.82 20.19
C GLN A 80 -13.83 7.41 21.21
N THR A 81 -12.85 6.64 20.76
CA THR A 81 -11.81 6.06 21.61
C THR A 81 -10.44 6.58 21.18
N VAL A 82 -9.71 7.15 22.13
CA VAL A 82 -8.28 7.43 22.01
C VAL A 82 -7.55 6.68 23.12
N LYS A 83 -6.59 5.81 22.74
CA LYS A 83 -5.80 5.04 23.71
C LYS A 83 -4.34 5.00 23.30
N LYS A 84 -3.46 5.31 24.25
CA LYS A 84 -2.00 5.18 24.10
C LYS A 84 -1.55 3.86 24.69
N PHE A 85 -0.61 3.22 24.03
CA PHE A 85 0.04 1.99 24.49
C PHE A 85 1.54 2.24 24.54
N THR A 86 2.16 1.97 25.67
CA THR A 86 3.62 2.01 25.81
C THR A 86 4.27 0.79 25.15
N TYR A 87 5.58 0.85 24.89
CA TYR A 87 6.34 -0.31 24.38
C TYR A 87 6.19 -1.52 25.31
N LEU A 88 6.20 -1.30 26.64
CA LEU A 88 6.05 -2.36 27.64
C LEU A 88 4.64 -2.98 27.61
N GLU A 89 3.60 -2.16 27.52
CA GLU A 89 2.22 -2.65 27.42
C GLU A 89 2.00 -3.47 26.14
N VAL A 90 2.50 -2.97 24.99
CA VAL A 90 2.42 -3.72 23.72
C VAL A 90 3.19 -5.04 23.81
N LYS A 91 4.42 -5.04 24.35
CA LYS A 91 5.23 -6.25 24.51
C LYS A 91 4.53 -7.27 25.37
N THR A 92 3.94 -6.85 26.49
CA THR A 92 3.23 -7.74 27.42
C THR A 92 2.03 -8.42 26.75
N GLU A 93 1.20 -7.65 26.06
CA GLU A 93 0.04 -8.17 25.30
C GLU A 93 0.48 -9.14 24.18
N VAL A 94 1.47 -8.73 23.40
CA VAL A 94 2.02 -9.51 22.28
C VAL A 94 2.68 -10.81 22.77
N ALA A 95 3.43 -10.77 23.87
CA ALA A 95 4.11 -11.95 24.40
C ALA A 95 3.12 -12.96 24.97
N LYS A 96 2.05 -12.52 25.63
CA LYS A 96 0.97 -13.38 26.12
C LYS A 96 0.15 -13.97 24.96
N LEU A 97 -0.22 -13.16 23.96
CA LEU A 97 -0.90 -13.66 22.77
C LEU A 97 -0.07 -14.74 22.08
N ALA A 98 1.24 -14.50 21.92
CA ALA A 98 2.17 -15.46 21.34
C ALA A 98 2.25 -16.77 22.14
N GLY A 99 2.30 -16.70 23.49
CA GLY A 99 2.22 -17.86 24.38
C GLY A 99 0.92 -18.63 24.22
N GLY A 100 -0.19 -17.92 24.13
CA GLY A 100 -1.50 -18.50 23.82
C GLY A 100 -1.53 -19.21 22.46
N MET A 101 -0.95 -18.61 21.43
CA MET A 101 -0.85 -19.24 20.11
C MET A 101 -0.01 -20.54 20.17
N GLN A 102 1.09 -20.54 20.92
CA GLN A 102 1.89 -21.76 21.13
C GLN A 102 1.10 -22.84 21.87
N SER A 103 0.31 -22.50 22.89
CA SER A 103 -0.55 -23.44 23.62
C SER A 103 -1.61 -24.08 22.70
N LEU A 104 -2.06 -23.36 21.67
CA LEU A 104 -2.93 -23.87 20.61
C LEU A 104 -2.17 -24.71 19.55
N GLY A 105 -0.85 -24.88 19.73
CA GLY A 105 0.01 -25.75 18.94
C GLY A 105 0.65 -25.11 17.71
N LEU A 106 0.69 -23.77 17.61
CA LEU A 106 1.45 -23.09 16.56
C LEU A 106 2.95 -23.19 16.81
N LYS A 107 3.70 -23.32 15.73
CA LYS A 107 5.16 -23.46 15.73
C LYS A 107 5.78 -22.55 14.67
N LYS A 108 7.08 -22.29 14.82
CA LYS A 108 7.90 -21.61 13.81
C LYS A 108 7.67 -22.25 12.44
N GLY A 109 7.39 -21.42 11.42
CA GLY A 109 7.09 -21.83 10.04
C GLY A 109 5.63 -22.20 9.75
N ASP A 110 4.78 -22.35 10.77
CA ASP A 110 3.31 -22.41 10.53
C ASP A 110 2.82 -21.08 9.97
N SER A 111 1.69 -21.09 9.28
CA SER A 111 1.03 -19.88 8.82
C SER A 111 -0.23 -19.54 9.61
N ALA A 112 -0.52 -18.24 9.72
CA ALA A 112 -1.74 -17.71 10.33
C ALA A 112 -2.34 -16.61 9.45
N ILE A 113 -3.67 -16.52 9.38
CA ILE A 113 -4.38 -15.40 8.75
C ILE A 113 -4.87 -14.44 9.83
N ILE A 114 -4.71 -13.14 9.59
CA ILE A 114 -5.26 -12.06 10.39
C ILE A 114 -6.31 -11.34 9.53
N TYR A 115 -7.57 -11.38 9.98
CA TYR A 115 -8.70 -10.74 9.29
C TYR A 115 -9.47 -9.88 10.28
N MET A 116 -9.03 -8.64 10.44
CA MET A 116 -9.49 -7.71 11.48
C MET A 116 -9.67 -6.29 10.93
N PRO A 117 -10.52 -5.44 11.56
CA PRO A 117 -10.51 -4.00 11.30
C PRO A 117 -9.22 -3.36 11.85
N MET A 118 -9.05 -2.04 11.58
CA MET A 118 -7.90 -1.24 12.06
C MET A 118 -7.96 -0.99 13.57
N ILE A 119 -7.72 -2.04 14.34
CA ILE A 119 -7.67 -2.02 15.81
C ILE A 119 -6.31 -2.50 16.33
N PRO A 120 -5.92 -2.14 17.56
CA PRO A 120 -4.62 -2.53 18.13
C PRO A 120 -4.34 -4.03 18.06
N GLN A 121 -5.36 -4.86 18.26
CA GLN A 121 -5.25 -6.32 18.25
C GLN A 121 -4.77 -6.87 16.90
N ALA A 122 -5.02 -6.16 15.79
CA ALA A 122 -4.48 -6.55 14.49
C ALA A 122 -2.95 -6.41 14.45
N ALA A 123 -2.42 -5.28 14.92
CA ALA A 123 -0.97 -5.06 15.03
C ALA A 123 -0.34 -6.01 16.05
N PHE A 124 -1.01 -6.25 17.18
CA PHE A 124 -0.53 -7.20 18.20
C PHE A 124 -0.46 -8.63 17.67
N ALA A 125 -1.43 -9.03 16.85
CA ALA A 125 -1.43 -10.35 16.20
C ALA A 125 -0.27 -10.50 15.20
N MET A 126 0.05 -9.45 14.42
CA MET A 126 1.22 -9.45 13.51
C MET A 126 2.52 -9.64 14.28
N LEU A 127 2.70 -8.87 15.36
CA LEU A 127 3.88 -8.93 16.21
C LEU A 127 3.98 -10.26 16.97
N ALA A 128 2.85 -10.82 17.44
CA ALA A 128 2.81 -12.11 18.12
C ALA A 128 3.19 -13.26 17.17
N CYS A 129 2.73 -13.25 15.93
CA CYS A 129 3.18 -14.19 14.91
C CYS A 129 4.69 -14.09 14.70
N ALA A 130 5.20 -12.88 14.47
CA ALA A 130 6.62 -12.62 14.27
C ALA A 130 7.47 -13.08 15.48
N ARG A 131 6.96 -12.88 16.72
CA ARG A 131 7.62 -13.27 17.95
C ARG A 131 7.99 -14.75 18.01
N ILE A 132 7.11 -15.61 17.52
CA ILE A 132 7.29 -17.06 17.53
C ILE A 132 7.63 -17.66 16.15
N GLY A 133 7.99 -16.82 15.16
CA GLY A 133 8.38 -17.26 13.82
C GLY A 133 7.22 -17.86 13.00
N VAL A 134 5.98 -17.49 13.29
CA VAL A 134 4.80 -17.84 12.51
C VAL A 134 4.67 -16.85 11.34
N VAL A 135 4.46 -17.39 10.14
CA VAL A 135 4.28 -16.58 8.93
C VAL A 135 2.86 -16.04 8.89
N HIS A 136 2.68 -14.74 9.06
CA HIS A 136 1.34 -14.16 9.04
C HIS A 136 0.90 -13.73 7.64
N SER A 137 -0.39 -13.74 7.38
CA SER A 137 -1.01 -13.13 6.22
C SER A 137 -2.16 -12.25 6.68
N VAL A 138 -1.98 -10.94 6.59
CA VAL A 138 -3.06 -10.01 6.90
C VAL A 138 -3.94 -9.85 5.67
N VAL A 139 -5.23 -10.11 5.86
CA VAL A 139 -6.25 -9.96 4.83
C VAL A 139 -7.06 -8.72 5.16
N PHE A 140 -7.18 -7.81 4.20
CA PHE A 140 -7.94 -6.58 4.39
C PHE A 140 -9.38 -6.88 4.81
N GLY A 141 -9.82 -6.25 5.91
CA GLY A 141 -11.10 -6.53 6.57
C GLY A 141 -12.35 -6.23 5.75
N GLY A 142 -12.17 -5.59 4.61
CA GLY A 142 -13.24 -5.34 3.65
C GLY A 142 -13.45 -6.44 2.60
N PHE A 143 -12.63 -7.51 2.56
CA PHE A 143 -12.82 -8.58 1.58
C PHE A 143 -14.02 -9.46 1.90
N ALA A 144 -14.72 -9.90 0.83
CA ALA A 144 -15.80 -10.85 0.93
C ALA A 144 -15.32 -12.27 1.33
N PRO A 145 -16.18 -13.13 1.88
CA PRO A 145 -15.83 -14.49 2.31
C PRO A 145 -15.14 -15.34 1.24
N HIS A 146 -15.54 -15.22 -0.01
CA HIS A 146 -14.92 -15.94 -1.12
C HIS A 146 -13.43 -15.60 -1.29
N GLU A 147 -13.06 -14.31 -1.19
CA GLU A 147 -11.67 -13.87 -1.27
C GLU A 147 -10.83 -14.35 -0.09
N LEU A 148 -11.43 -14.38 1.09
CA LEU A 148 -10.77 -14.94 2.27
C LEU A 148 -10.60 -16.46 2.10
N ALA A 149 -11.57 -17.17 1.54
CA ALA A 149 -11.50 -18.61 1.27
C ALA A 149 -10.35 -18.97 0.32
N ILE A 150 -10.16 -18.21 -0.77
CA ILE A 150 -9.05 -18.41 -1.71
C ILE A 150 -7.70 -18.29 -0.98
N ARG A 151 -7.57 -17.32 -0.07
CA ARG A 151 -6.34 -17.13 0.71
C ARG A 151 -6.14 -18.20 1.77
N ILE A 152 -7.22 -18.71 2.36
CA ILE A 152 -7.19 -19.87 3.26
C ILE A 152 -6.66 -21.10 2.51
N ASP A 153 -7.13 -21.35 1.30
CA ASP A 153 -6.69 -22.50 0.50
C ASP A 153 -5.25 -22.41 0.02
N ASP A 154 -4.78 -21.22 -0.30
CA ASP A 154 -3.40 -20.99 -0.76
C ASP A 154 -2.39 -20.94 0.40
N CYS A 155 -2.67 -20.16 1.43
CA CYS A 155 -1.83 -20.00 2.63
C CYS A 155 -1.84 -21.25 3.52
N LYS A 156 -2.95 -21.98 3.56
CA LYS A 156 -3.21 -23.13 4.45
C LYS A 156 -2.95 -22.81 5.91
N PRO A 157 -3.59 -21.76 6.48
CA PRO A 157 -3.32 -21.32 7.82
C PRO A 157 -3.73 -22.38 8.85
N ARG A 158 -2.88 -22.53 9.88
CA ARG A 158 -3.23 -23.34 11.05
C ARG A 158 -4.23 -22.63 11.94
N LEU A 159 -4.20 -21.29 11.95
CA LEU A 159 -4.97 -20.41 12.80
C LEU A 159 -5.49 -19.21 12.02
N ILE A 160 -6.71 -18.76 12.34
CA ILE A 160 -7.21 -17.43 11.93
C ILE A 160 -7.40 -16.58 13.18
N ILE A 161 -7.02 -15.30 13.11
CA ILE A 161 -7.25 -14.31 14.15
C ILE A 161 -8.20 -13.26 13.58
N THR A 162 -9.32 -13.03 14.27
CA THR A 162 -10.36 -12.10 13.81
C THR A 162 -11.00 -11.33 14.95
N ALA A 163 -11.81 -10.33 14.61
CA ALA A 163 -12.67 -9.64 15.55
C ALA A 163 -14.14 -10.08 15.38
N SER A 164 -14.96 -9.86 16.40
CA SER A 164 -16.41 -10.07 16.27
C SER A 164 -17.02 -9.14 15.22
N SER A 165 -16.61 -7.85 15.24
CA SER A 165 -17.18 -6.80 14.40
C SER A 165 -16.21 -5.64 14.20
N GLY A 166 -16.49 -4.78 13.21
CA GLY A 166 -15.86 -3.50 12.94
C GLY A 166 -16.90 -2.45 12.61
N ILE A 167 -16.50 -1.19 12.54
CA ILE A 167 -17.35 -0.08 12.11
C ILE A 167 -16.72 0.58 10.90
N GLU A 168 -17.48 0.77 9.84
CA GLU A 168 -17.10 1.55 8.68
C GLU A 168 -18.05 2.76 8.58
N VAL A 169 -17.53 3.93 8.95
CA VAL A 169 -18.29 5.17 9.12
C VAL A 169 -19.38 5.01 10.19
N ASP A 170 -20.58 4.63 9.80
CA ASP A 170 -21.75 4.38 10.66
C ASP A 170 -22.26 2.93 10.57
N ARG A 171 -21.71 2.13 9.66
CA ARG A 171 -22.14 0.75 9.40
C ARG A 171 -21.37 -0.25 10.25
N LEU A 172 -22.09 -1.06 11.03
CA LEU A 172 -21.52 -2.22 11.71
C LEU A 172 -21.26 -3.36 10.72
N ILE A 173 -20.02 -3.87 10.70
CA ILE A 173 -19.62 -5.03 9.91
C ILE A 173 -19.34 -6.18 10.86
N THR A 174 -20.02 -7.31 10.69
CA THR A 174 -19.82 -8.51 11.50
C THR A 174 -18.74 -9.40 10.85
N TYR A 175 -17.51 -9.34 11.38
CA TYR A 175 -16.34 -10.05 10.82
C TYR A 175 -16.41 -11.57 11.02
N LYS A 176 -16.80 -12.01 12.23
CA LYS A 176 -16.81 -13.43 12.55
C LYS A 176 -17.71 -14.28 11.62
N PRO A 177 -18.95 -13.86 11.28
CA PRO A 177 -19.77 -14.57 10.30
C PRO A 177 -19.10 -14.68 8.93
N LEU A 178 -18.39 -13.63 8.46
CA LEU A 178 -17.65 -13.67 7.19
C LEU A 178 -16.49 -14.69 7.23
N VAL A 179 -15.80 -14.80 8.38
CA VAL A 179 -14.77 -15.84 8.59
C VAL A 179 -15.39 -17.24 8.57
N ASP A 180 -16.53 -17.44 9.22
CA ASP A 180 -17.21 -18.72 9.25
C ASP A 180 -17.63 -19.19 7.86
N GLU A 181 -18.22 -18.29 7.07
CA GLU A 181 -18.58 -18.53 5.69
C GLU A 181 -17.35 -18.83 4.82
N ALA A 182 -16.26 -18.05 4.98
CA ALA A 182 -15.02 -18.31 4.26
C ALA A 182 -14.42 -19.68 4.59
N ILE A 183 -14.47 -20.11 5.84
CA ILE A 183 -14.03 -21.44 6.25
C ILE A 183 -14.94 -22.53 5.62
N GLU A 184 -16.23 -22.29 5.49
CA GLU A 184 -17.15 -23.22 4.85
C GLU A 184 -16.90 -23.34 3.33
N LEU A 185 -16.55 -22.25 2.67
CA LEU A 185 -16.21 -22.20 1.24
C LEU A 185 -14.83 -22.81 0.93
N ALA A 186 -13.86 -22.65 1.83
CA ALA A 186 -12.50 -23.11 1.61
C ALA A 186 -12.39 -24.65 1.70
N SER A 187 -11.45 -25.22 0.95
CA SER A 187 -11.09 -26.64 1.02
C SER A 187 -10.24 -26.94 2.26
N HIS A 188 -9.37 -26.01 2.65
CA HIS A 188 -8.54 -26.12 3.87
C HIS A 188 -9.34 -25.69 5.11
N ARG A 189 -9.14 -26.41 6.22
CA ARG A 189 -9.80 -26.10 7.50
C ARG A 189 -8.77 -25.67 8.56
N PRO A 190 -8.76 -24.41 8.98
CA PRO A 190 -7.96 -23.95 10.12
C PRO A 190 -8.36 -24.71 11.39
N LYS A 191 -7.38 -24.98 12.26
CA LYS A 191 -7.65 -25.75 13.51
C LYS A 191 -8.39 -24.94 14.54
N LYS A 192 -8.12 -23.63 14.61
CA LYS A 192 -8.68 -22.69 15.58
C LYS A 192 -8.92 -21.33 14.95
N VAL A 193 -9.86 -20.58 15.54
CA VAL A 193 -10.13 -19.17 15.25
C VAL A 193 -10.06 -18.39 16.56
N ILE A 194 -9.11 -17.47 16.72
CA ILE A 194 -9.07 -16.55 17.86
C ILE A 194 -9.96 -15.36 17.52
N VAL A 195 -10.91 -15.05 18.41
CA VAL A 195 -11.91 -14.00 18.18
C VAL A 195 -11.80 -12.93 19.26
N TYR A 196 -11.43 -11.72 18.87
CA TYR A 196 -11.52 -10.55 19.73
C TYR A 196 -12.95 -10.01 19.77
N ASN A 197 -13.58 -10.04 20.92
CA ASN A 197 -14.96 -9.58 21.07
C ASN A 197 -15.01 -8.08 21.36
N ARG A 198 -15.33 -7.28 20.36
CA ARG A 198 -15.42 -5.81 20.48
C ARG A 198 -16.62 -5.31 21.27
N LYS A 199 -17.55 -6.17 21.62
CA LYS A 199 -18.81 -5.81 22.33
C LYS A 199 -19.63 -4.75 21.57
N LEU A 200 -19.55 -4.73 20.25
CA LEU A 200 -20.32 -3.87 19.35
C LEU A 200 -21.45 -4.68 18.72
N GLY A 201 -22.68 -4.19 18.80
CA GLY A 201 -23.86 -4.89 18.25
C GLY A 201 -24.28 -6.14 19.04
N ALA A 202 -24.95 -7.05 18.36
CA ALA A 202 -25.43 -8.30 18.95
C ALA A 202 -24.28 -9.26 19.27
N ARG A 203 -24.42 -10.04 20.33
CA ARG A 203 -23.46 -11.09 20.68
C ARG A 203 -23.42 -12.15 19.58
N ILE A 204 -22.22 -12.41 19.04
CA ILE A 204 -21.98 -13.45 18.05
C ILE A 204 -21.67 -14.75 18.78
N PRO A 205 -22.39 -15.85 18.51
CA PRO A 205 -22.14 -17.14 19.15
C PRO A 205 -20.82 -17.73 18.65
N PHE A 206 -20.04 -18.31 19.58
CA PHE A 206 -18.81 -19.02 19.25
C PHE A 206 -19.09 -20.44 18.78
N LYS A 207 -18.37 -20.88 17.74
CA LYS A 207 -18.32 -22.27 17.29
C LYS A 207 -17.30 -23.07 18.11
N LYS A 208 -17.32 -24.39 18.02
CA LYS A 208 -16.42 -25.30 18.79
C LYS A 208 -14.91 -25.03 18.57
N TYR A 209 -14.54 -24.47 17.43
CA TYR A 209 -13.14 -24.16 17.12
C TYR A 209 -12.72 -22.74 17.51
N ASP A 210 -13.65 -21.93 18.01
CA ASP A 210 -13.36 -20.55 18.42
C ASP A 210 -12.70 -20.51 19.79
N VAL A 211 -11.84 -19.53 19.95
CA VAL A 211 -11.12 -19.21 21.18
C VAL A 211 -11.29 -17.71 21.44
N ASP A 212 -11.71 -17.37 22.64
CA ASP A 212 -11.83 -15.97 23.06
C ASP A 212 -10.43 -15.35 23.20
N TYR A 213 -10.20 -14.21 22.54
CA TYR A 213 -8.92 -13.51 22.55
C TYR A 213 -8.52 -13.07 23.96
N ASP A 214 -9.43 -12.39 24.68
CA ASP A 214 -9.14 -11.83 26.01
C ASP A 214 -8.86 -12.94 27.01
N ALA A 215 -9.67 -14.01 26.97
CA ALA A 215 -9.46 -15.17 27.85
C ALA A 215 -8.14 -15.89 27.54
N LEU A 216 -7.77 -16.01 26.25
CA LEU A 216 -6.50 -16.61 25.84
C LEU A 216 -5.31 -15.80 26.35
N VAL A 217 -5.31 -14.48 26.13
CA VAL A 217 -4.23 -13.59 26.56
C VAL A 217 -4.12 -13.55 28.09
N TYR A 218 -5.26 -13.46 28.79
CA TYR A 218 -5.29 -13.46 30.26
C TYR A 218 -4.74 -14.75 30.85
N GLY A 219 -5.07 -15.90 30.24
CA GLY A 219 -4.67 -17.24 30.73
C GLY A 219 -3.29 -17.71 30.25
N SER A 220 -2.55 -16.89 29.51
CA SER A 220 -1.26 -17.28 28.92
C SER A 220 -0.10 -16.59 29.59
N GLU A 221 1.02 -17.33 29.69
CA GLU A 221 2.32 -16.77 30.09
C GLU A 221 2.98 -16.05 28.93
N GLU A 222 3.83 -15.08 29.25
CA GLU A 222 4.64 -14.39 28.27
C GLU A 222 5.67 -15.35 27.66
N THR A 223 5.77 -15.38 26.32
CA THR A 223 6.79 -16.17 25.62
C THR A 223 7.90 -15.29 25.08
N PRO A 224 9.17 -15.72 25.14
CA PRO A 224 10.29 -14.97 24.54
C PRO A 224 10.22 -14.95 23.02
N CYS A 225 10.96 -14.03 22.40
CA CYS A 225 11.17 -14.03 20.95
C CYS A 225 12.03 -15.21 20.52
N ILE A 226 11.59 -15.93 19.47
CA ILE A 226 12.33 -17.07 18.92
C ILE A 226 13.25 -16.55 17.80
N PRO A 227 14.57 -16.80 17.85
CA PRO A 227 15.47 -16.49 16.75
C PRO A 227 15.06 -17.18 15.45
N VAL A 228 15.06 -16.42 14.37
CA VAL A 228 14.79 -16.92 13.04
C VAL A 228 15.93 -16.53 12.09
N SER A 229 16.17 -17.33 11.05
CA SER A 229 17.10 -16.94 9.97
C SER A 229 16.66 -15.63 9.32
N SER A 230 17.58 -14.83 8.87
CA SER A 230 17.32 -13.62 8.09
C SER A 230 16.35 -13.87 6.92
N SER A 231 16.51 -14.99 6.22
CA SER A 231 15.65 -15.39 5.09
C SER A 231 14.32 -16.04 5.51
N HIS A 232 14.04 -16.18 6.82
CA HIS A 232 12.78 -16.75 7.27
C HIS A 232 11.61 -15.87 6.82
N PRO A 233 10.55 -16.44 6.19
CA PRO A 233 9.37 -15.68 5.80
C PRO A 233 8.71 -15.03 7.00
N LEU A 234 8.54 -13.72 6.94
CA LEU A 234 7.81 -12.94 7.96
C LEU A 234 6.32 -12.95 7.66
N TYR A 235 5.97 -12.65 6.41
CA TYR A 235 4.58 -12.59 5.99
C TYR A 235 4.37 -12.96 4.52
N ILE A 236 3.11 -13.26 4.23
CA ILE A 236 2.58 -13.42 2.87
C ILE A 236 1.52 -12.34 2.65
N LEU A 237 1.74 -11.45 1.70
CA LEU A 237 0.77 -10.43 1.35
C LEU A 237 0.21 -10.68 -0.06
N TYR A 238 -1.10 -10.89 -0.14
CA TYR A 238 -1.76 -11.21 -1.41
C TYR A 238 -2.10 -9.95 -2.19
N THR A 239 -1.64 -9.93 -3.45
CA THR A 239 -1.99 -8.90 -4.44
C THR A 239 -2.92 -9.48 -5.51
N SER A 240 -3.71 -8.60 -6.18
CA SER A 240 -4.52 -8.99 -7.32
C SER A 240 -3.63 -9.43 -8.48
N GLY A 241 -3.83 -10.66 -8.97
CA GLY A 241 -3.14 -11.16 -10.16
C GLY A 241 -3.91 -10.81 -11.44
N THR A 242 -3.19 -10.58 -12.55
CA THR A 242 -3.79 -10.39 -13.89
C THR A 242 -4.59 -11.60 -14.37
N THR A 243 -4.32 -12.79 -13.81
CA THR A 243 -4.96 -14.06 -14.14
C THR A 243 -6.12 -14.43 -13.22
N GLY A 244 -6.60 -13.51 -12.36
CA GLY A 244 -7.68 -13.77 -11.39
C GLY A 244 -7.23 -14.43 -10.08
N LYS A 245 -6.22 -15.32 -10.08
CA LYS A 245 -5.69 -15.92 -8.84
C LYS A 245 -4.75 -14.92 -8.13
N PRO A 246 -4.96 -14.61 -6.83
CA PRO A 246 -4.06 -13.74 -6.07
C PRO A 246 -2.62 -14.25 -6.05
N LYS A 247 -1.66 -13.31 -5.96
CA LYS A 247 -0.23 -13.60 -5.80
C LYS A 247 0.16 -13.39 -4.35
N GLY A 248 0.65 -14.40 -3.66
CA GLY A 248 1.15 -14.28 -2.30
C GLY A 248 2.61 -13.82 -2.30
N VAL A 249 2.85 -12.52 -2.16
CA VAL A 249 4.20 -11.96 -2.07
C VAL A 249 4.81 -12.32 -0.73
N VAL A 250 5.98 -13.01 -0.75
CA VAL A 250 6.71 -13.43 0.44
C VAL A 250 7.76 -12.39 0.80
N ARG A 251 7.82 -12.03 2.08
CA ARG A 251 8.81 -11.09 2.63
C ARG A 251 9.70 -11.81 3.64
N ASP A 252 11.02 -11.59 3.55
CA ASP A 252 11.99 -12.06 4.53
C ASP A 252 11.96 -11.24 5.82
N THR A 253 12.57 -11.76 6.87
CA THR A 253 12.62 -11.07 8.17
C THR A 253 13.80 -10.11 8.26
N GLY A 254 15.01 -10.55 7.89
CA GLY A 254 16.23 -9.78 8.12
C GLY A 254 16.43 -8.64 7.15
N GLY A 255 16.35 -8.93 5.85
CA GLY A 255 16.46 -7.89 4.82
C GLY A 255 15.41 -6.80 4.99
N TYR A 256 14.20 -7.21 5.35
CA TYR A 256 13.11 -6.27 5.60
C TYR A 256 13.34 -5.39 6.84
N ALA A 257 13.83 -5.94 7.93
CA ALA A 257 14.15 -5.17 9.13
C ALA A 257 15.20 -4.08 8.85
N VAL A 258 16.28 -4.43 8.13
CA VAL A 258 17.33 -3.48 7.73
C VAL A 258 16.77 -2.39 6.81
N ALA A 259 16.02 -2.77 5.78
CA ALA A 259 15.44 -1.84 4.82
C ALA A 259 14.45 -0.87 5.47
N LEU A 260 13.64 -1.32 6.43
CA LEU A 260 12.70 -0.45 7.14
C LEU A 260 13.41 0.53 8.07
N LYS A 261 14.42 0.11 8.83
CA LYS A 261 15.23 1.02 9.64
C LYS A 261 15.86 2.10 8.76
N PHE A 262 16.47 1.70 7.63
CA PHE A 262 17.01 2.61 6.65
C PHE A 262 15.96 3.57 6.08
N SER A 263 14.77 3.06 5.73
CA SER A 263 13.70 3.89 5.17
C SER A 263 13.21 4.96 6.14
N MET A 264 12.98 4.62 7.41
CA MET A 264 12.52 5.57 8.42
C MET A 264 13.51 6.74 8.59
N GLN A 265 14.80 6.44 8.60
CA GLN A 265 15.84 7.44 8.79
C GLN A 265 16.15 8.22 7.50
N SER A 266 16.35 7.51 6.40
CA SER A 266 16.93 8.10 5.18
C SER A 266 15.87 8.65 4.23
N ILE A 267 14.67 8.03 4.15
CA ILE A 267 13.59 8.51 3.28
C ILE A 267 12.68 9.45 4.05
N TYR A 268 12.11 9.00 5.17
CA TYR A 268 11.11 9.76 5.91
C TYR A 268 11.70 10.80 6.87
N ASN A 269 13.01 10.73 7.15
CA ASN A 269 13.73 11.61 8.08
C ASN A 269 13.09 11.67 9.47
N VAL A 270 12.61 10.52 9.94
CA VAL A 270 11.95 10.40 11.24
C VAL A 270 12.99 9.98 12.28
N LYS A 271 13.11 10.77 13.34
CA LYS A 271 14.02 10.51 14.45
C LYS A 271 13.36 9.60 15.49
N GLU A 272 14.17 8.90 16.26
CA GLU A 272 13.70 8.13 17.42
C GLU A 272 12.87 9.02 18.37
N GLY A 273 11.69 8.55 18.75
CA GLY A 273 10.74 9.30 19.56
C GLY A 273 9.74 10.17 18.79
N ASP A 274 9.97 10.47 17.53
CA ASP A 274 8.99 11.19 16.69
C ASP A 274 7.70 10.38 16.51
N VAL A 275 6.60 11.09 16.27
CA VAL A 275 5.31 10.48 15.93
C VAL A 275 5.19 10.39 14.40
N PHE A 276 5.06 9.17 13.91
CA PHE A 276 4.87 8.87 12.50
C PHE A 276 3.46 8.34 12.27
N TRP A 277 2.79 8.83 11.24
CA TRP A 277 1.46 8.39 10.88
C TRP A 277 1.34 7.99 9.42
N ALA A 278 1.23 6.70 9.15
CA ALA A 278 0.75 6.21 7.87
C ALA A 278 -0.77 6.03 7.94
N ALA A 279 -1.51 6.94 7.31
CA ALA A 279 -2.96 6.90 7.24
C ALA A 279 -3.41 5.86 6.19
N SER A 280 -3.24 4.61 6.53
CA SER A 280 -3.52 3.43 5.70
C SER A 280 -4.05 2.28 6.56
N ASP A 281 -4.09 1.07 6.03
CA ASP A 281 -4.60 -0.13 6.69
C ASP A 281 -3.51 -1.22 6.75
N VAL A 282 -3.50 -2.00 7.85
CA VAL A 282 -2.55 -3.12 8.05
C VAL A 282 -2.71 -4.24 7.03
N GLY A 283 -3.83 -4.31 6.34
CA GLY A 283 -4.07 -5.24 5.22
C GLY A 283 -3.30 -4.91 3.94
N TRP A 284 -2.59 -3.77 3.90
CA TRP A 284 -1.76 -3.36 2.78
C TRP A 284 -0.27 -3.35 3.16
N VAL A 285 0.61 -3.33 2.15
CA VAL A 285 2.06 -3.28 2.39
C VAL A 285 2.46 -2.03 3.19
N VAL A 286 1.80 -0.89 2.96
CA VAL A 286 2.00 0.34 3.76
C VAL A 286 1.79 0.08 5.24
N GLY A 287 0.75 -0.68 5.59
CA GLY A 287 0.46 -0.98 6.99
C GLY A 287 1.50 -1.88 7.63
N HIS A 288 1.98 -2.90 6.90
CA HIS A 288 3.09 -3.72 7.39
C HIS A 288 4.35 -2.89 7.59
N SER A 289 4.77 -2.15 6.55
CA SER A 289 6.03 -1.43 6.54
C SER A 289 6.01 -0.21 7.48
N PHE A 290 4.94 0.60 7.44
CA PHE A 290 4.95 1.96 7.98
C PHE A 290 3.84 2.27 8.98
N ILE A 291 3.02 1.27 9.38
CA ILE A 291 2.20 1.35 10.60
C ILE A 291 2.83 0.48 11.70
N VAL A 292 3.26 -0.76 11.36
CA VAL A 292 3.70 -1.72 12.38
C VAL A 292 5.23 -1.77 12.47
N TYR A 293 5.92 -2.34 11.47
CA TYR A 293 7.32 -2.72 11.65
C TYR A 293 8.30 -1.54 11.62
N GLY A 294 8.27 -0.70 10.57
CA GLY A 294 9.24 0.39 10.40
C GLY A 294 9.26 1.39 11.56
N PRO A 295 8.11 1.98 11.94
CA PRO A 295 8.07 2.91 13.07
C PRO A 295 8.56 2.29 14.37
N LEU A 296 8.13 1.07 14.68
CA LEU A 296 8.53 0.41 15.93
C LEU A 296 10.02 0.06 15.95
N ILE A 297 10.58 -0.47 14.84
CA ILE A 297 12.03 -0.73 14.73
C ILE A 297 12.84 0.56 14.91
N ASN A 298 12.33 1.69 14.42
CA ASN A 298 12.98 2.99 14.58
C ASN A 298 12.65 3.69 15.90
N ARG A 299 11.96 3.04 16.84
CA ARG A 299 11.52 3.59 18.13
C ARG A 299 10.64 4.84 17.99
N ASN A 300 9.76 4.84 17.00
CA ASN A 300 8.76 5.89 16.82
C ASN A 300 7.45 5.54 17.51
N THR A 301 6.63 6.55 17.76
CA THR A 301 5.21 6.36 18.05
C THR A 301 4.45 6.26 16.75
N SER A 302 3.70 5.17 16.53
CA SER A 302 2.85 4.98 15.35
C SER A 302 1.38 5.16 15.69
N ILE A 303 0.60 5.70 14.74
CA ILE A 303 -0.85 5.90 14.91
C ILE A 303 -1.63 4.79 14.22
N LEU A 304 -2.48 4.11 14.98
CA LEU A 304 -3.48 3.17 14.52
C LEU A 304 -4.81 3.92 14.41
N PHE A 305 -5.19 4.28 13.19
CA PHE A 305 -6.38 5.08 12.93
C PHE A 305 -7.53 4.21 12.43
N GLU A 306 -8.63 4.17 13.18
CA GLU A 306 -9.88 3.52 12.76
C GLU A 306 -10.89 4.56 12.33
N GLY A 307 -10.78 5.04 11.09
CA GLY A 307 -11.66 6.07 10.52
C GLY A 307 -11.43 6.26 9.03
N LYS A 308 -12.04 7.30 8.49
CA LYS A 308 -11.89 7.72 7.11
C LYS A 308 -11.42 9.19 7.07
N PRO A 309 -10.78 9.65 5.98
CA PRO A 309 -10.33 11.04 5.87
C PRO A 309 -11.49 12.05 5.89
N ILE A 310 -12.70 11.59 5.55
CA ILE A 310 -13.96 12.33 5.58
C ILE A 310 -15.03 11.49 6.29
N LYS A 311 -16.12 12.12 6.76
CA LYS A 311 -17.28 11.44 7.41
C LYS A 311 -16.97 10.75 8.76
N THR A 312 -15.79 10.97 9.36
CA THR A 312 -15.46 10.43 10.68
C THR A 312 -14.72 11.43 11.60
N PRO A 313 -15.37 12.50 12.05
CA PRO A 313 -16.74 12.92 11.73
C PRO A 313 -16.85 13.70 10.41
N ASP A 314 -15.78 14.40 9.98
CA ASP A 314 -15.76 15.27 8.80
C ASP A 314 -14.34 15.36 8.18
N ALA A 315 -14.15 16.27 7.23
CA ALA A 315 -12.87 16.48 6.55
C ALA A 315 -11.76 17.10 7.42
N SER A 316 -12.04 17.45 8.67
CA SER A 316 -11.05 17.97 9.62
C SER A 316 -10.23 16.88 10.31
N THR A 317 -10.66 15.63 10.23
CA THR A 317 -10.13 14.51 11.03
C THR A 317 -8.62 14.37 10.93
N PHE A 318 -8.03 14.50 9.73
CA PHE A 318 -6.58 14.37 9.57
C PHE A 318 -5.84 15.50 10.28
N TRP A 319 -6.35 16.71 10.21
CA TRP A 319 -5.75 17.89 10.84
C TRP A 319 -5.84 17.82 12.36
N ARG A 320 -6.97 17.31 12.89
CA ARG A 320 -7.15 17.03 14.32
C ARG A 320 -6.10 16.04 14.82
N ILE A 321 -5.92 14.91 14.13
CA ILE A 321 -4.95 13.87 14.52
C ILE A 321 -3.53 14.43 14.52
N ILE A 322 -3.17 15.23 13.51
CA ILE A 322 -1.84 15.86 13.44
C ILE A 322 -1.62 16.79 14.63
N ASP A 323 -2.60 17.62 14.95
CA ASP A 323 -2.51 18.56 16.07
C ASP A 323 -2.49 17.85 17.42
N GLU A 324 -3.47 16.98 17.71
CA GLU A 324 -3.60 16.33 19.02
C GLU A 324 -2.43 15.39 19.34
N HIS A 325 -1.94 14.66 18.35
CA HIS A 325 -0.87 13.67 18.54
C HIS A 325 0.51 14.18 18.13
N LYS A 326 0.63 15.44 17.69
CA LYS A 326 1.91 16.08 17.30
C LYS A 326 2.68 15.28 16.27
N VAL A 327 1.99 14.88 15.20
CA VAL A 327 2.57 14.10 14.10
C VAL A 327 3.73 14.86 13.46
N ASN A 328 4.88 14.19 13.29
CA ASN A 328 6.08 14.77 12.69
C ASN A 328 6.20 14.49 11.20
N ALA A 329 5.81 13.30 10.77
CA ALA A 329 5.72 12.95 9.36
C ALA A 329 4.46 12.13 9.10
N MET A 330 3.79 12.42 8.00
CA MET A 330 2.57 11.74 7.60
C MET A 330 2.76 11.09 6.23
N PHE A 331 2.14 9.91 6.06
CA PHE A 331 2.04 9.23 4.79
C PHE A 331 0.57 8.89 4.50
N THR A 332 0.08 9.23 3.30
CA THR A 332 -1.28 8.87 2.88
C THR A 332 -1.36 8.69 1.36
N ALA A 333 -2.52 8.26 0.87
CA ALA A 333 -2.79 8.20 -0.57
C ALA A 333 -3.31 9.54 -1.10
N PRO A 334 -3.00 9.93 -2.35
CA PRO A 334 -3.58 11.12 -3.00
C PRO A 334 -5.11 11.16 -2.96
N THR A 335 -5.76 10.00 -3.08
CA THR A 335 -7.22 9.85 -2.96
C THR A 335 -7.77 10.44 -1.66
N ALA A 336 -7.07 10.28 -0.53
CA ALA A 336 -7.51 10.83 0.75
C ALA A 336 -7.47 12.37 0.74
N ILE A 337 -6.41 12.95 0.19
CA ILE A 337 -6.27 14.41 0.05
C ILE A 337 -7.32 14.97 -0.92
N ARG A 338 -7.58 14.27 -2.04
CA ARG A 338 -8.66 14.65 -2.98
C ARG A 338 -10.03 14.64 -2.33
N ALA A 339 -10.32 13.63 -1.50
CA ALA A 339 -11.58 13.56 -0.77
C ALA A 339 -11.73 14.74 0.21
N ILE A 340 -10.68 15.08 0.96
CA ILE A 340 -10.65 16.23 1.86
C ILE A 340 -10.83 17.53 1.07
N LYS A 341 -10.05 17.75 -0.01
CA LYS A 341 -10.15 18.92 -0.90
C LYS A 341 -11.57 19.11 -1.45
N LYS A 342 -12.25 18.02 -1.79
CA LYS A 342 -13.63 18.07 -2.30
C LYS A 342 -14.62 18.61 -1.25
N GLU A 343 -14.46 18.21 0.01
CA GLU A 343 -15.31 18.63 1.11
C GLU A 343 -14.91 20.01 1.68
N ASP A 344 -13.63 20.39 1.57
CA ASP A 344 -13.07 21.65 2.09
C ASP A 344 -12.16 22.33 1.05
N PRO A 345 -12.72 22.83 -0.07
CA PRO A 345 -11.94 23.43 -1.16
C PRO A 345 -11.08 24.63 -0.72
N GLU A 346 -11.53 25.41 0.24
CA GLU A 346 -10.86 26.62 0.74
C GLU A 346 -9.97 26.37 1.98
N GLY A 347 -9.87 25.12 2.44
CA GLY A 347 -9.01 24.75 3.58
C GLY A 347 -9.46 25.35 4.92
N GLU A 348 -10.76 25.60 5.10
CA GLU A 348 -11.29 26.22 6.32
C GLU A 348 -11.14 25.32 7.55
N PHE A 349 -11.19 23.99 7.36
CA PHE A 349 -10.94 23.07 8.46
C PHE A 349 -9.48 23.07 8.90
N ILE A 350 -8.53 23.24 7.97
CA ILE A 350 -7.09 23.26 8.26
C ILE A 350 -6.76 24.39 9.25
N LYS A 351 -7.38 25.57 9.08
CA LYS A 351 -7.15 26.77 9.90
C LYS A 351 -7.49 26.59 11.38
N LYS A 352 -8.27 25.55 11.72
CA LYS A 352 -8.72 25.28 13.10
C LYS A 352 -7.66 24.54 13.93
N TYR A 353 -6.60 24.02 13.31
CA TYR A 353 -5.64 23.14 13.95
C TYR A 353 -4.20 23.65 13.81
N ASN A 354 -3.37 23.32 14.80
CA ASN A 354 -1.95 23.66 14.79
C ASN A 354 -1.14 22.52 14.16
N LEU A 355 -0.74 22.67 12.91
CA LEU A 355 0.03 21.68 12.16
C LEU A 355 1.55 21.86 12.25
N SER A 356 2.06 22.70 13.16
CA SER A 356 3.50 23.05 13.26
C SER A 356 4.41 21.88 13.59
N SER A 357 3.89 20.79 14.13
CA SER A 357 4.63 19.54 14.36
C SER A 357 4.96 18.79 13.07
N LEU A 358 4.12 18.92 12.04
CA LEU A 358 4.24 18.20 10.77
C LEU A 358 5.38 18.83 9.93
N LYS A 359 6.39 18.02 9.60
CA LYS A 359 7.57 18.44 8.83
C LYS A 359 7.49 18.04 7.37
N THR A 360 6.87 16.89 7.08
CA THR A 360 6.78 16.32 5.73
C THR A 360 5.49 15.53 5.55
N GLN A 361 4.96 15.59 4.33
CA GLN A 361 3.85 14.76 3.86
C GLN A 361 4.35 13.86 2.73
N PHE A 362 4.16 12.55 2.86
CA PHE A 362 4.43 11.58 1.81
C PHE A 362 3.14 11.08 1.17
N LEU A 363 3.17 10.89 -0.15
CA LEU A 363 2.05 10.42 -0.96
C LEU A 363 2.47 9.20 -1.78
N ALA A 364 1.66 8.16 -1.86
CA ALA A 364 1.86 7.02 -2.75
C ALA A 364 0.57 6.22 -2.97
N GLY A 365 0.67 5.21 -3.85
CA GLY A 365 -0.41 4.30 -4.22
C GLY A 365 -1.03 4.61 -5.57
N GLU A 366 -1.02 5.86 -5.96
CA GLU A 366 -1.35 6.39 -7.28
C GLU A 366 -0.62 7.71 -7.49
N ARG A 367 -0.53 8.18 -8.72
CA ARG A 367 0.05 9.50 -9.03
C ARG A 367 -0.80 10.60 -8.38
N CYS A 368 -0.15 11.54 -7.71
CA CYS A 368 -0.84 12.74 -7.24
C CYS A 368 -1.01 13.73 -8.40
N ASP A 369 -2.26 14.11 -8.69
CA ASP A 369 -2.54 15.13 -9.69
C ASP A 369 -2.08 16.51 -9.20
N ILE A 370 -1.66 17.34 -10.15
CA ILE A 370 -1.11 18.68 -9.89
C ILE A 370 -2.09 19.55 -9.09
N ALA A 371 -3.35 19.54 -9.46
CA ALA A 371 -4.37 20.37 -8.80
C ALA A 371 -4.57 20.00 -7.32
N THR A 372 -4.38 18.73 -6.97
CA THR A 372 -4.44 18.27 -5.57
C THR A 372 -3.17 18.67 -4.82
N LEU A 373 -2.01 18.55 -5.45
CA LEU A 373 -0.74 18.94 -4.85
C LEU A 373 -0.67 20.47 -4.62
N ASP A 374 -1.12 21.28 -5.60
CA ASP A 374 -1.18 22.73 -5.48
C ASP A 374 -2.13 23.18 -4.36
N TRP A 375 -3.30 22.53 -4.25
CA TRP A 375 -4.22 22.79 -3.15
C TRP A 375 -3.58 22.48 -1.79
N TYR A 376 -2.90 21.33 -1.68
CA TYR A 376 -2.23 20.93 -0.45
C TYR A 376 -1.15 21.93 -0.04
N THR A 377 -0.23 22.25 -0.96
CA THR A 377 0.91 23.16 -0.68
C THR A 377 0.47 24.60 -0.45
N LYS A 378 -0.64 25.04 -1.05
CA LYS A 378 -1.25 26.35 -0.78
C LYS A 378 -1.69 26.49 0.68
N HIS A 379 -2.25 25.43 1.26
CA HIS A 379 -2.83 25.48 2.61
C HIS A 379 -1.88 24.96 3.69
N ILE A 380 -0.95 24.08 3.35
CA ILE A 380 0.00 23.47 4.28
C ILE A 380 1.41 23.64 3.71
N PRO A 381 2.16 24.68 4.17
CA PRO A 381 3.44 25.07 3.58
C PRO A 381 4.60 24.16 4.05
N ILE A 382 4.47 22.86 3.82
CA ILE A 382 5.51 21.86 4.06
C ILE A 382 5.75 21.04 2.79
N PRO A 383 6.91 20.35 2.65
CA PRO A 383 7.13 19.47 1.52
C PRO A 383 6.08 18.36 1.42
N ALA A 384 5.41 18.29 0.27
CA ALA A 384 4.54 17.17 -0.10
C ALA A 384 5.28 16.34 -1.14
N ILE A 385 5.65 15.13 -0.77
CA ILE A 385 6.57 14.27 -1.51
C ILE A 385 5.78 13.09 -2.08
N ASP A 386 5.58 13.08 -3.39
CA ASP A 386 5.13 11.88 -4.08
C ASP A 386 6.30 10.89 -4.17
N HIS A 387 6.06 9.62 -3.93
CA HIS A 387 7.06 8.59 -4.01
C HIS A 387 6.45 7.28 -4.52
N TRP A 388 7.25 6.46 -5.19
CA TRP A 388 6.76 5.29 -5.88
C TRP A 388 7.38 4.00 -5.36
N TRP A 389 6.54 3.00 -5.18
CA TRP A 389 6.88 1.66 -4.77
C TRP A 389 5.72 0.69 -4.97
N GLN A 390 5.96 -0.58 -4.70
CA GLN A 390 5.01 -1.67 -4.93
C GLN A 390 4.95 -2.58 -3.71
N THR A 391 3.91 -3.40 -3.64
CA THR A 391 3.83 -4.48 -2.63
C THR A 391 5.07 -5.39 -2.72
N GLU A 392 5.54 -5.64 -3.90
CA GLU A 392 6.71 -6.44 -4.21
C GLU A 392 8.01 -5.86 -3.64
N SER A 393 8.19 -4.55 -3.68
CA SER A 393 9.40 -3.93 -3.10
C SER A 393 9.35 -3.84 -1.58
N GLY A 394 8.16 -3.66 -0.99
CA GLY A 394 7.97 -3.56 0.46
C GLY A 394 8.37 -2.23 1.09
N TRP A 395 9.09 -1.39 0.38
CA TRP A 395 9.55 -0.06 0.75
C TRP A 395 9.83 0.78 -0.50
N PRO A 396 9.95 2.12 -0.39
CA PRO A 396 10.06 3.01 -1.56
C PRO A 396 11.25 2.69 -2.46
N MET A 397 11.00 2.66 -3.77
CA MET A 397 12.01 2.49 -4.83
C MET A 397 12.47 3.83 -5.40
N ILE A 398 11.56 4.82 -5.42
CA ILE A 398 11.81 6.17 -5.90
C ILE A 398 11.22 7.14 -4.88
N ALA A 399 12.01 8.12 -4.43
CA ALA A 399 11.59 9.13 -3.47
C ALA A 399 12.55 10.33 -3.44
N THR A 400 12.15 11.41 -2.78
CA THR A 400 13.10 12.37 -2.20
C THR A 400 13.55 11.84 -0.85
N MET A 401 14.84 11.57 -0.69
CA MET A 401 15.41 10.98 0.54
C MET A 401 15.68 12.07 1.58
N MET A 402 14.64 12.50 2.28
CA MET A 402 14.64 13.66 3.20
C MET A 402 15.68 13.58 4.33
N GLY A 403 16.08 12.36 4.71
CA GLY A 403 17.08 12.14 5.75
C GLY A 403 18.53 12.19 5.26
N ILE A 404 18.75 12.19 3.94
CA ILE A 404 20.07 12.32 3.33
C ILE A 404 20.25 13.71 2.74
N GLU A 405 19.38 14.08 1.81
CA GLU A 405 19.44 15.38 1.16
C GLU A 405 18.07 15.79 0.63
N TYR A 406 17.65 17.01 0.96
CA TYR A 406 16.48 17.59 0.33
C TYR A 406 16.84 18.18 -1.02
N PHE A 407 16.22 17.71 -2.07
CA PHE A 407 16.32 18.30 -3.40
C PHE A 407 14.95 18.75 -3.90
N LEU A 408 14.96 19.68 -4.86
CA LEU A 408 13.75 20.30 -5.40
C LEU A 408 12.75 19.24 -5.83
N ILE A 409 11.51 19.35 -5.32
CA ILE A 409 10.40 18.53 -5.75
C ILE A 409 9.96 19.02 -7.13
N LYS A 410 10.11 18.19 -8.15
CA LYS A 410 9.59 18.48 -9.49
C LYS A 410 8.15 17.99 -9.60
N GLN A 411 7.30 18.88 -10.07
CA GLN A 411 5.89 18.58 -10.28
C GLN A 411 5.72 17.38 -11.23
N GLY A 412 4.91 16.40 -10.84
CA GLY A 412 4.65 15.17 -11.61
C GLY A 412 5.73 14.10 -11.48
N SER A 413 6.91 14.41 -10.91
CA SER A 413 7.94 13.41 -10.61
C SER A 413 7.70 12.76 -9.25
N VAL A 414 8.05 11.49 -9.15
CA VAL A 414 8.09 10.73 -7.89
C VAL A 414 9.46 10.78 -7.21
N GLY A 415 10.36 11.66 -7.68
CA GLY A 415 11.69 11.85 -7.11
C GLY A 415 12.81 11.14 -7.89
N LYS A 416 13.84 10.71 -7.17
CA LYS A 416 14.99 9.97 -7.71
C LYS A 416 15.05 8.57 -7.13
N ALA A 417 15.86 7.70 -7.75
CA ALA A 417 16.06 6.34 -7.27
C ALA A 417 16.54 6.32 -5.81
N VAL A 418 15.93 5.51 -4.99
CA VAL A 418 16.35 5.32 -3.60
C VAL A 418 17.63 4.46 -3.57
N CYS A 419 18.53 4.73 -2.63
CA CYS A 419 19.77 3.97 -2.45
C CYS A 419 19.51 2.45 -2.43
N GLY A 420 20.28 1.70 -3.22
CA GLY A 420 20.11 0.27 -3.44
C GLY A 420 19.28 -0.11 -4.67
N TYR A 421 18.42 0.76 -5.18
CA TYR A 421 17.63 0.49 -6.37
C TYR A 421 18.28 1.09 -7.63
N ASN A 422 18.89 0.24 -8.46
CA ASN A 422 19.43 0.66 -9.77
C ASN A 422 18.32 0.67 -10.82
N ILE A 423 17.57 1.78 -10.85
CA ILE A 423 16.40 1.93 -11.73
C ILE A 423 16.85 2.36 -13.12
N LYS A 424 16.34 1.64 -14.13
CA LYS A 424 16.54 1.91 -15.55
C LYS A 424 15.20 2.08 -16.24
N ILE A 425 15.20 2.90 -17.29
CA ILE A 425 14.10 2.99 -18.24
C ILE A 425 14.57 2.32 -19.52
N VAL A 426 13.88 1.28 -19.95
CA VAL A 426 14.34 0.46 -21.10
C VAL A 426 13.25 0.33 -22.17
N ASN A 427 13.66 0.15 -23.42
CA ASN A 427 12.78 -0.18 -24.51
C ASN A 427 12.35 -1.66 -24.50
N GLU A 428 11.61 -2.10 -25.52
CA GLU A 428 11.12 -3.49 -25.63
C GLU A 428 12.23 -4.54 -25.70
N ASN A 429 13.44 -4.14 -26.11
CA ASN A 429 14.61 -5.01 -26.20
C ASN A 429 15.46 -5.00 -24.90
N GLY A 430 15.05 -4.30 -23.85
CA GLY A 430 15.80 -4.17 -22.61
C GLY A 430 17.00 -3.22 -22.68
N ILE A 431 17.05 -2.34 -23.70
CA ILE A 431 18.10 -1.34 -23.88
C ILE A 431 17.65 -0.04 -23.23
N GLU A 432 18.52 0.58 -22.41
CA GLU A 432 18.23 1.86 -21.75
C GLU A 432 17.98 2.95 -22.80
N VAL A 433 16.89 3.70 -22.61
CA VAL A 433 16.48 4.79 -23.51
C VAL A 433 17.15 6.11 -23.12
N ALA A 434 17.10 7.10 -24.01
CA ALA A 434 17.62 8.43 -23.75
C ALA A 434 16.79 9.18 -22.68
N PRO A 435 17.36 10.20 -22.01
CA PRO A 435 16.58 11.07 -21.13
C PRO A 435 15.34 11.64 -21.82
N ASN A 436 14.24 11.73 -21.09
CA ASN A 436 12.92 12.17 -21.56
C ASN A 436 12.23 11.22 -22.56
N GLU A 437 12.79 10.05 -22.84
CA GLU A 437 12.15 9.02 -23.64
C GLU A 437 11.42 8.03 -22.75
N GLU A 438 10.16 7.72 -23.09
CA GLU A 438 9.33 6.80 -22.33
C GLU A 438 9.72 5.32 -22.59
N GLY A 439 9.71 4.53 -21.53
CA GLY A 439 9.99 3.10 -21.59
C GLY A 439 9.44 2.32 -20.41
N TYR A 440 9.91 1.09 -20.28
CA TYR A 440 9.59 0.22 -19.16
C TYR A 440 10.46 0.56 -17.95
N VAL A 441 9.85 0.75 -16.80
CA VAL A 441 10.58 0.93 -15.53
C VAL A 441 11.02 -0.42 -15.03
N VAL A 442 12.34 -0.64 -14.97
CA VAL A 442 12.95 -1.88 -14.49
C VAL A 442 13.99 -1.58 -13.41
N VAL A 443 14.30 -2.57 -12.58
CA VAL A 443 15.37 -2.46 -11.58
C VAL A 443 16.44 -3.50 -11.91
N GLN A 444 17.67 -3.04 -12.11
CA GLN A 444 18.79 -3.93 -12.35
C GLN A 444 19.08 -4.78 -11.09
N LEU A 445 19.27 -6.08 -11.28
CA LEU A 445 19.61 -6.99 -10.19
C LEU A 445 21.07 -6.78 -9.72
N PRO A 446 21.35 -6.99 -8.42
CA PRO A 446 20.47 -7.50 -7.38
C PRO A 446 19.48 -6.44 -6.88
N LEU A 447 18.26 -6.87 -6.52
CA LEU A 447 17.36 -6.02 -5.73
C LEU A 447 17.95 -5.81 -4.33
N PRO A 448 17.75 -4.66 -3.68
CA PRO A 448 18.20 -4.41 -2.32
C PRO A 448 17.46 -5.30 -1.29
N PRO A 449 17.97 -5.40 -0.05
CA PRO A 449 17.31 -6.18 1.00
C PRO A 449 15.88 -5.68 1.27
N GLY A 450 15.04 -6.57 1.80
CA GLY A 450 13.66 -6.27 2.14
C GLY A 450 12.69 -6.24 0.96
N THR A 451 13.13 -6.59 -0.26
CA THR A 451 12.24 -6.82 -1.41
C THR A 451 11.63 -8.23 -1.35
N LEU A 452 10.73 -8.57 -2.29
CA LEU A 452 10.12 -9.89 -2.30
C LEU A 452 11.19 -10.98 -2.42
N LEU A 453 11.02 -12.07 -1.66
CA LEU A 453 11.84 -13.27 -1.83
C LEU A 453 11.34 -14.13 -2.99
N ASP A 454 10.04 -14.36 -3.03
CA ASP A 454 9.37 -15.25 -3.97
C ASP A 454 7.84 -14.98 -3.93
N LEU A 455 7.10 -15.68 -4.76
CA LEU A 455 5.67 -15.89 -4.57
C LEU A 455 5.44 -17.18 -3.78
N TRP A 456 4.50 -17.14 -2.84
CA TRP A 456 4.23 -18.27 -1.95
C TRP A 456 3.96 -19.56 -2.72
N LYS A 457 4.91 -20.51 -2.62
CA LYS A 457 4.88 -21.82 -3.30
C LYS A 457 4.68 -21.75 -4.82
N ASP A 458 5.08 -20.65 -5.47
CA ASP A 458 4.88 -20.46 -6.92
C ASP A 458 6.07 -19.71 -7.57
N ASN A 459 7.28 -20.28 -7.44
CA ASN A 459 8.51 -19.72 -8.01
C ASN A 459 8.43 -19.57 -9.55
N ALA A 460 7.74 -20.50 -10.23
CA ALA A 460 7.58 -20.41 -11.68
C ALA A 460 6.82 -19.11 -12.08
N ARG A 461 5.76 -18.79 -11.36
CA ARG A 461 4.99 -17.55 -11.57
C ARG A 461 5.78 -16.30 -11.16
N PHE A 462 6.64 -16.41 -10.14
CA PHE A 462 7.55 -15.34 -9.76
C PHE A 462 8.51 -15.03 -10.92
N LYS A 463 9.22 -16.02 -11.44
CA LYS A 463 10.15 -15.83 -12.57
C LYS A 463 9.45 -15.30 -13.82
N ALA A 464 8.32 -15.89 -14.18
CA ALA A 464 7.55 -15.47 -15.35
C ALA A 464 7.00 -14.03 -15.22
N GLY A 465 6.57 -13.64 -14.02
CA GLY A 465 5.95 -12.33 -13.80
C GLY A 465 6.94 -11.17 -13.66
N TYR A 466 8.15 -11.43 -13.18
CA TYR A 466 9.05 -10.36 -12.76
C TYR A 466 10.46 -10.42 -13.34
N LEU A 467 10.96 -11.58 -13.79
CA LEU A 467 12.37 -11.76 -14.18
C LEU A 467 12.58 -12.12 -15.66
N ASN A 468 11.62 -12.83 -16.28
CA ASN A 468 11.85 -13.41 -17.61
C ASN A 468 11.69 -12.39 -18.74
N LYS A 469 10.95 -11.31 -18.55
CA LYS A 469 10.70 -10.31 -19.61
C LYS A 469 11.98 -9.58 -20.02
N PHE A 470 12.78 -9.19 -19.04
CA PHE A 470 14.06 -8.51 -19.25
C PHE A 470 15.14 -9.22 -18.40
N PRO A 471 15.94 -10.12 -19.00
CA PRO A 471 17.01 -10.83 -18.27
C PRO A 471 17.97 -9.86 -17.57
N GLY A 472 18.27 -10.12 -16.30
CA GLY A 472 19.11 -9.25 -15.46
C GLY A 472 18.37 -8.09 -14.78
N PHE A 473 17.05 -7.97 -14.99
CA PHE A 473 16.22 -6.94 -14.38
C PHE A 473 14.98 -7.51 -13.69
N TYR A 474 14.56 -6.82 -12.66
CA TYR A 474 13.20 -6.95 -12.12
C TYR A 474 12.26 -6.05 -12.95
N PHE A 475 11.19 -6.62 -13.48
CA PHE A 475 10.17 -5.92 -14.24
C PHE A 475 9.05 -5.42 -13.34
N SER A 476 8.91 -4.11 -13.20
CA SER A 476 7.89 -3.49 -12.34
C SER A 476 6.46 -3.60 -12.90
N GLY A 477 6.31 -3.70 -14.22
CA GLY A 477 5.04 -3.60 -14.92
C GLY A 477 4.52 -2.15 -15.06
N ASP A 478 5.35 -1.16 -14.72
CA ASP A 478 5.05 0.25 -14.89
C ASP A 478 5.88 0.86 -16.04
N GLY A 479 5.32 1.89 -16.68
CA GLY A 479 5.98 2.74 -17.65
C GLY A 479 6.43 4.05 -17.03
N GLY A 480 7.42 4.69 -17.63
CA GLY A 480 7.93 5.97 -17.18
C GLY A 480 9.08 6.48 -18.00
N TYR A 481 9.58 7.65 -17.64
CA TYR A 481 10.78 8.24 -18.21
C TYR A 481 11.64 8.87 -17.10
N LYS A 482 12.89 9.15 -17.45
CA LYS A 482 13.85 9.83 -16.58
C LYS A 482 14.34 11.08 -17.28
N ASP A 483 14.38 12.22 -16.58
CA ASP A 483 14.90 13.44 -17.15
C ASP A 483 16.44 13.54 -17.06
N GLU A 484 17.01 14.58 -17.64
CA GLU A 484 18.47 14.84 -17.64
C GLU A 484 19.06 15.06 -16.23
N GLN A 485 18.20 15.34 -15.24
CA GLN A 485 18.59 15.54 -13.84
C GLN A 485 18.30 14.30 -12.96
N GLU A 486 18.03 13.16 -13.58
CA GLU A 486 17.76 11.87 -12.93
C GLU A 486 16.41 11.80 -12.17
N TYR A 487 15.50 12.76 -12.38
CA TYR A 487 14.15 12.65 -11.84
C TYR A 487 13.33 11.66 -12.66
N ILE A 488 12.57 10.82 -11.97
CA ILE A 488 11.78 9.77 -12.59
C ILE A 488 10.29 10.15 -12.55
N PHE A 489 9.62 9.92 -13.66
CA PHE A 489 8.20 10.18 -13.87
C PHE A 489 7.53 8.87 -14.24
N ILE A 490 6.57 8.43 -13.42
CA ILE A 490 5.80 7.21 -13.68
C ILE A 490 4.57 7.59 -14.50
N THR A 491 4.45 7.01 -15.69
CA THR A 491 3.35 7.29 -16.63
C THR A 491 2.16 6.34 -16.48
N GLY A 492 2.31 5.28 -15.69
CA GLY A 492 1.25 4.34 -15.35
C GLY A 492 1.62 2.88 -15.60
N ARG A 493 0.63 2.00 -15.52
CA ARG A 493 0.82 0.57 -15.83
C ARG A 493 0.99 0.38 -17.33
N VAL A 494 1.94 -0.48 -17.71
CA VAL A 494 2.15 -0.80 -19.13
C VAL A 494 0.96 -1.51 -19.80
N ASP A 495 0.10 -2.14 -18.99
CA ASP A 495 -1.15 -2.79 -19.42
C ASP A 495 -2.31 -1.79 -19.54
N ASP A 496 -2.18 -0.57 -18.99
CA ASP A 496 -3.17 0.50 -19.08
C ASP A 496 -2.88 1.51 -20.21
N VAL A 497 -1.80 1.33 -20.98
CA VAL A 497 -1.48 2.14 -22.15
C VAL A 497 -2.53 1.92 -23.24
N ILE A 498 -2.96 3.02 -23.88
CA ILE A 498 -3.92 2.98 -24.99
C ILE A 498 -3.14 2.97 -26.32
N ASN A 499 -3.40 1.99 -27.17
CA ASN A 499 -2.74 1.88 -28.46
C ASN A 499 -3.65 2.44 -29.56
N VAL A 500 -3.46 3.71 -29.91
CA VAL A 500 -4.24 4.41 -30.94
C VAL A 500 -3.48 4.39 -32.24
N ALA A 501 -3.90 3.56 -33.21
CA ALA A 501 -3.28 3.46 -34.53
C ALA A 501 -1.74 3.28 -34.47
N GLY A 502 -1.23 2.49 -33.54
CA GLY A 502 0.20 2.25 -33.32
C GLY A 502 0.90 3.25 -32.41
N HIS A 503 0.24 4.32 -32.00
CA HIS A 503 0.77 5.26 -31.00
C HIS A 503 0.38 4.82 -29.60
N ARG A 504 1.38 4.67 -28.72
CA ARG A 504 1.16 4.33 -27.30
C ARG A 504 0.93 5.61 -26.51
N LEU A 505 -0.26 5.75 -25.94
CA LEU A 505 -0.66 6.93 -25.18
C LEU A 505 -0.86 6.58 -23.71
N SER A 506 -0.29 7.39 -22.84
CA SER A 506 -0.44 7.22 -21.39
C SER A 506 -1.85 7.64 -20.95
N THR A 507 -2.54 6.75 -20.24
CA THR A 507 -3.81 7.10 -19.58
C THR A 507 -3.60 8.19 -18.53
N ALA A 508 -2.47 8.16 -17.81
CA ALA A 508 -2.16 9.12 -16.76
C ALA A 508 -1.96 10.53 -17.30
N GLU A 509 -1.27 10.68 -18.44
CA GLU A 509 -1.10 11.98 -19.12
C GLU A 509 -2.45 12.58 -19.54
N MET A 510 -3.32 11.77 -20.15
CA MET A 510 -4.66 12.23 -20.52
C MET A 510 -5.51 12.57 -19.28
N GLU A 511 -5.44 11.76 -18.23
CA GLU A 511 -6.15 12.02 -16.98
C GLU A 511 -5.69 13.32 -16.33
N GLU A 512 -4.40 13.64 -16.38
CA GLU A 512 -3.87 14.91 -15.89
C GLU A 512 -4.45 16.11 -16.64
N VAL A 513 -4.48 16.03 -17.96
CA VAL A 513 -5.08 17.07 -18.81
C VAL A 513 -6.57 17.22 -18.51
N VAL A 514 -7.31 16.11 -18.44
CA VAL A 514 -8.75 16.14 -18.12
C VAL A 514 -8.99 16.69 -16.70
N ALA A 515 -8.20 16.28 -15.71
CA ALA A 515 -8.32 16.74 -14.33
C ALA A 515 -7.96 18.22 -14.14
N SER A 516 -7.16 18.81 -15.05
CA SER A 516 -6.83 20.24 -15.01
C SER A 516 -8.04 21.15 -15.32
N HIS A 517 -9.10 20.59 -15.90
CA HIS A 517 -10.31 21.36 -16.20
C HIS A 517 -11.04 21.80 -14.93
N SER A 518 -11.42 23.09 -14.86
CA SER A 518 -11.95 23.72 -13.64
C SER A 518 -13.22 23.06 -13.06
N HIS A 519 -14.03 22.41 -13.89
CA HIS A 519 -15.27 21.74 -13.50
C HIS A 519 -15.11 20.23 -13.23
N VAL A 520 -13.95 19.66 -13.43
CA VAL A 520 -13.66 18.23 -13.19
C VAL A 520 -13.22 18.03 -11.74
N ALA A 521 -13.93 17.17 -11.02
CA ALA A 521 -13.55 16.74 -9.67
C ALA A 521 -12.61 15.53 -9.72
N GLU A 522 -12.89 14.61 -10.63
CA GLU A 522 -12.17 13.37 -10.79
C GLU A 522 -12.39 12.80 -12.20
N CYS A 523 -11.42 12.05 -12.71
CA CYS A 523 -11.57 11.38 -13.99
C CYS A 523 -10.81 10.05 -14.03
N ALA A 524 -11.17 9.22 -15.02
CA ALA A 524 -10.42 8.05 -15.44
C ALA A 524 -10.45 7.97 -16.95
N VAL A 525 -9.31 7.65 -17.57
CA VAL A 525 -9.21 7.41 -19.02
C VAL A 525 -8.93 5.94 -19.27
N ILE A 526 -9.67 5.33 -20.18
CA ILE A 526 -9.50 3.93 -20.60
C ILE A 526 -9.43 3.84 -22.12
N GLY A 527 -8.68 2.85 -22.63
CA GLY A 527 -8.72 2.49 -24.04
C GLY A 527 -9.90 1.57 -24.31
N ILE A 528 -10.78 1.93 -25.21
CA ILE A 528 -11.89 1.10 -25.68
C ILE A 528 -11.64 0.63 -27.11
N HIS A 529 -12.27 -0.47 -27.52
CA HIS A 529 -12.10 -1.05 -28.85
C HIS A 529 -12.59 -0.09 -29.95
N ASP A 530 -11.81 0.03 -31.02
CA ASP A 530 -12.15 0.76 -32.26
C ASP A 530 -11.68 -0.04 -33.48
N GLU A 531 -12.59 -0.27 -34.43
CA GLU A 531 -12.32 -1.12 -35.60
C GLU A 531 -11.19 -0.59 -36.50
N LEU A 532 -11.00 0.74 -36.58
CA LEU A 532 -10.02 1.36 -37.46
C LEU A 532 -8.68 1.62 -36.75
N LYS A 533 -8.69 1.98 -35.49
CA LYS A 533 -7.51 2.42 -34.74
C LYS A 533 -7.00 1.41 -33.73
N GLY A 534 -7.67 0.26 -33.60
CA GLY A 534 -7.44 -0.74 -32.57
C GLY A 534 -8.02 -0.31 -31.23
N GLN A 535 -7.61 0.85 -30.72
CA GLN A 535 -8.19 1.46 -29.52
C GLN A 535 -8.36 2.98 -29.69
N ILE A 536 -9.34 3.53 -28.98
CA ILE A 536 -9.50 4.98 -28.76
C ILE A 536 -9.72 5.26 -27.28
N PRO A 537 -9.30 6.43 -26.78
CA PRO A 537 -9.56 6.79 -25.40
C PRO A 537 -11.01 7.17 -25.16
N LEU A 538 -11.51 6.74 -23.99
CA LEU A 538 -12.77 7.16 -23.38
C LEU A 538 -12.44 7.80 -22.04
N ALA A 539 -12.87 9.04 -21.81
CA ALA A 539 -12.77 9.70 -20.53
C ALA A 539 -14.08 9.57 -19.74
N LEU A 540 -14.00 9.02 -18.55
CA LEU A 540 -15.07 8.99 -17.56
C LEU A 540 -14.81 10.10 -16.54
N VAL A 541 -15.75 11.02 -16.37
CA VAL A 541 -15.54 12.28 -15.64
C VAL A 541 -16.59 12.45 -14.55
N VAL A 542 -16.14 12.81 -13.35
CA VAL A 542 -16.98 13.22 -12.22
C VAL A 542 -16.91 14.73 -12.10
N ASN A 543 -18.06 15.40 -12.12
CA ASN A 543 -18.15 16.85 -11.99
C ASN A 543 -17.91 17.32 -10.55
N LYS A 544 -17.40 18.56 -10.40
CA LYS A 544 -17.40 19.22 -9.10
C LYS A 544 -18.82 19.53 -8.63
N LEU A 545 -19.03 19.48 -7.33
CA LEU A 545 -20.30 19.87 -6.71
C LEU A 545 -20.60 21.34 -7.04
N GLY A 546 -21.85 21.61 -7.47
CA GLY A 546 -22.27 22.96 -7.83
C GLY A 546 -21.79 23.42 -9.22
N SER A 547 -21.25 22.54 -10.04
CA SER A 547 -20.96 22.85 -11.45
C SER A 547 -22.28 23.13 -12.19
N ASP A 548 -22.38 24.33 -12.76
CA ASP A 548 -23.51 24.81 -13.55
C ASP A 548 -23.31 24.61 -15.07
N ARG A 549 -22.18 23.98 -15.45
CA ARG A 549 -21.87 23.72 -16.86
C ARG A 549 -22.81 22.70 -17.46
N GLU A 550 -23.39 23.03 -18.60
CA GLU A 550 -24.11 22.06 -19.42
C GLU A 550 -23.20 20.89 -19.79
N GLN A 551 -23.73 19.69 -19.67
CA GLN A 551 -23.01 18.44 -19.88
C GLN A 551 -22.28 18.41 -21.23
N TYR A 552 -22.98 18.75 -22.32
CA TYR A 552 -22.41 18.78 -23.67
C TYR A 552 -21.26 19.80 -23.82
N GLN A 553 -21.38 20.96 -23.18
CA GLN A 553 -20.32 21.98 -23.21
C GLN A 553 -19.06 21.48 -22.52
N LEU A 554 -19.20 20.87 -21.35
CA LEU A 554 -18.08 20.31 -20.60
C LEU A 554 -17.35 19.21 -21.37
N GLU A 555 -18.09 18.34 -22.06
CA GLU A 555 -17.53 17.30 -22.93
C GLU A 555 -16.67 17.92 -24.04
N GLN A 556 -17.18 18.94 -24.75
CA GLN A 556 -16.45 19.59 -25.84
C GLN A 556 -15.22 20.38 -25.33
N GLU A 557 -15.33 21.03 -24.17
CA GLU A 557 -14.22 21.72 -23.53
C GLU A 557 -13.08 20.73 -23.19
N ILE A 558 -13.39 19.57 -22.62
CA ILE A 558 -12.42 18.52 -22.29
C ILE A 558 -11.77 17.94 -23.55
N ILE A 559 -12.56 17.61 -24.59
CA ILE A 559 -12.03 17.10 -25.86
C ILE A 559 -11.07 18.12 -26.49
N THR A 560 -11.46 19.39 -26.48
CA THR A 560 -10.64 20.48 -26.99
C THR A 560 -9.35 20.64 -26.21
N LEU A 561 -9.42 20.58 -24.88
CA LEU A 561 -8.28 20.69 -23.98
C LEU A 561 -7.25 19.57 -24.23
N VAL A 562 -7.70 18.31 -24.29
CA VAL A 562 -6.83 17.16 -24.60
C VAL A 562 -6.20 17.31 -25.98
N ARG A 563 -6.97 17.75 -26.98
CA ARG A 563 -6.44 17.98 -28.34
C ARG A 563 -5.39 19.09 -28.37
N GLN A 564 -5.55 20.14 -27.58
CA GLN A 564 -4.60 21.25 -27.50
C GLN A 564 -3.31 20.88 -26.77
N GLN A 565 -3.39 20.11 -25.69
CA GLN A 565 -2.23 19.81 -24.85
C GLN A 565 -1.48 18.54 -25.25
N ILE A 566 -2.18 17.50 -25.70
CA ILE A 566 -1.55 16.23 -26.12
C ILE A 566 -1.47 16.12 -27.64
N GLY A 567 -2.39 16.77 -28.35
CA GLY A 567 -2.45 16.73 -29.81
C GLY A 567 -3.57 15.85 -30.36
N ALA A 568 -3.78 15.95 -31.68
CA ALA A 568 -4.82 15.19 -32.37
C ALA A 568 -4.59 13.67 -32.35
N VAL A 569 -3.37 13.23 -32.09
CA VAL A 569 -2.98 11.82 -31.93
C VAL A 569 -3.74 11.14 -30.76
N ALA A 570 -4.07 11.88 -29.69
CA ALA A 570 -4.82 11.36 -28.55
C ALA A 570 -6.19 10.81 -28.97
N SER A 571 -6.79 11.36 -30.02
CA SER A 571 -8.08 10.87 -30.57
C SER A 571 -9.21 10.77 -29.55
N LEU A 572 -9.15 11.53 -28.45
CA LEU A 572 -10.26 11.58 -27.49
C LEU A 572 -11.49 12.16 -28.17
N ARG A 573 -12.56 11.35 -28.25
CA ARG A 573 -13.83 11.73 -28.87
C ARG A 573 -15.00 11.58 -27.92
N ASN A 574 -14.85 10.72 -26.93
CA ASN A 574 -15.91 10.33 -26.03
C ASN A 574 -15.54 10.74 -24.59
N VAL A 575 -16.39 11.57 -24.02
CA VAL A 575 -16.36 11.95 -22.61
C VAL A 575 -17.71 11.58 -22.01
N VAL A 576 -17.73 10.80 -20.94
CA VAL A 576 -18.95 10.36 -20.25
C VAL A 576 -18.94 10.93 -18.84
N ILE A 577 -19.97 11.70 -18.51
CA ILE A 577 -20.14 12.20 -17.17
C ILE A 577 -20.78 11.10 -16.31
N VAL A 578 -20.10 10.76 -15.22
CA VAL A 578 -20.52 9.73 -14.25
C VAL A 578 -20.66 10.33 -12.87
N GLN A 579 -21.45 9.73 -12.00
CA GLN A 579 -21.60 10.20 -10.62
C GLN A 579 -20.35 9.88 -9.79
N ARG A 580 -19.73 8.73 -10.03
CA ARG A 580 -18.52 8.25 -9.35
C ARG A 580 -17.78 7.23 -10.22
N LEU A 581 -16.51 6.99 -9.91
CA LEU A 581 -15.68 6.02 -10.62
C LEU A 581 -15.57 4.69 -9.85
N PRO A 582 -15.61 3.54 -10.54
CA PRO A 582 -15.30 2.24 -9.91
C PRO A 582 -13.88 2.22 -9.34
N LYS A 583 -13.78 2.03 -8.03
CA LYS A 583 -12.51 1.98 -7.31
C LYS A 583 -12.44 0.81 -6.36
N THR A 584 -11.24 0.45 -6.01
CA THR A 584 -11.01 -0.40 -4.85
C THR A 584 -11.20 0.42 -3.57
N ARG A 585 -11.40 -0.26 -2.44
CA ARG A 585 -11.46 0.37 -1.11
C ARG A 585 -10.18 1.12 -0.73
N SER A 586 -9.06 0.82 -1.38
CA SER A 586 -7.82 1.58 -1.26
C SER A 586 -7.76 2.82 -2.16
N GLY A 587 -8.82 3.10 -2.91
CA GLY A 587 -8.93 4.25 -3.82
C GLY A 587 -8.40 4.00 -5.24
N LYS A 588 -7.84 2.83 -5.54
CA LYS A 588 -7.31 2.52 -6.87
C LYS A 588 -8.44 2.36 -7.89
N THR A 589 -8.38 3.13 -8.98
CA THR A 589 -9.33 3.08 -10.09
C THR A 589 -9.28 1.73 -10.83
N LEU A 590 -10.43 1.14 -11.07
CA LEU A 590 -10.59 -0.19 -11.68
C LEU A 590 -10.72 -0.10 -13.22
N ARG A 591 -9.67 0.42 -13.91
CA ARG A 591 -9.69 0.67 -15.36
C ARG A 591 -9.99 -0.59 -16.17
N LYS A 592 -9.39 -1.73 -15.82
CA LYS A 592 -9.64 -3.00 -16.49
C LYS A 592 -11.12 -3.41 -16.42
N LEU A 593 -11.76 -3.24 -15.26
CA LEU A 593 -13.19 -3.54 -15.10
C LEU A 593 -14.05 -2.63 -15.99
N MET A 594 -13.78 -1.32 -15.96
CA MET A 594 -14.49 -0.35 -16.80
C MET A 594 -14.34 -0.66 -18.30
N ARG A 595 -13.12 -0.99 -18.74
CA ARG A 595 -12.86 -1.41 -20.13
C ARG A 595 -13.66 -2.65 -20.50
N SER A 596 -13.62 -3.70 -19.69
CA SER A 596 -14.38 -4.93 -19.94
C SER A 596 -15.89 -4.69 -20.04
N ILE A 597 -16.42 -3.81 -19.19
CA ILE A 597 -17.85 -3.43 -19.24
C ILE A 597 -18.17 -2.71 -20.57
N VAL A 598 -17.35 -1.77 -20.99
CA VAL A 598 -17.57 -0.99 -22.22
C VAL A 598 -17.45 -1.88 -23.47
N ASP A 599 -16.45 -2.75 -23.50
CA ASP A 599 -16.16 -3.62 -24.66
C ASP A 599 -17.04 -4.91 -24.68
N GLY A 600 -17.87 -5.13 -23.65
CA GLY A 600 -18.71 -6.34 -23.55
C GLY A 600 -17.93 -7.62 -23.32
N ALA A 601 -16.71 -7.52 -22.82
CA ALA A 601 -15.90 -8.68 -22.47
C ALA A 601 -16.36 -9.28 -21.13
N ASP A 602 -16.15 -10.58 -20.96
CA ASP A 602 -16.40 -11.23 -19.68
C ASP A 602 -15.61 -10.55 -18.55
N TYR A 603 -16.30 -10.21 -17.47
CA TYR A 603 -15.67 -9.59 -16.31
C TYR A 603 -16.19 -10.19 -15.00
N GLN A 604 -15.33 -10.20 -14.01
CA GLN A 604 -15.70 -10.46 -12.63
C GLN A 604 -15.56 -9.15 -11.84
N ILE A 605 -16.56 -8.82 -11.04
CA ILE A 605 -16.48 -7.67 -10.14
C ILE A 605 -15.46 -8.01 -9.06
N PRO A 606 -14.33 -7.25 -8.98
CA PRO A 606 -13.33 -7.52 -7.96
C PRO A 606 -13.94 -7.36 -6.56
N SER A 607 -13.68 -8.28 -5.67
CA SER A 607 -14.11 -8.21 -4.27
C SER A 607 -13.48 -7.01 -3.51
N THR A 608 -12.41 -6.44 -4.08
CA THR A 608 -11.77 -5.22 -3.58
C THR A 608 -12.54 -3.95 -3.93
N ILE A 609 -13.60 -4.03 -4.73
CA ILE A 609 -14.41 -2.86 -5.08
C ILE A 609 -14.99 -2.20 -3.82
N ASP A 610 -14.97 -0.89 -3.79
CA ASP A 610 -15.49 -0.12 -2.65
C ASP A 610 -17.00 -0.30 -2.53
N ASP A 611 -17.71 -0.18 -3.65
CA ASP A 611 -19.14 -0.34 -3.74
C ASP A 611 -19.51 -0.98 -5.10
N ALA A 612 -20.17 -2.13 -5.07
CA ALA A 612 -20.56 -2.85 -6.27
C ALA A 612 -21.77 -2.20 -7.00
N ASP A 613 -22.57 -1.40 -6.31
CA ASP A 613 -23.72 -0.70 -6.88
C ASP A 613 -23.30 0.37 -7.91
N ILE A 614 -22.02 0.72 -7.95
CA ILE A 614 -21.45 1.61 -8.98
C ILE A 614 -21.52 0.99 -10.39
N ILE A 615 -21.55 -0.34 -10.52
CA ILE A 615 -21.55 -0.99 -11.83
C ILE A 615 -22.86 -0.73 -12.61
N PRO A 616 -24.07 -0.94 -12.03
CA PRO A 616 -25.31 -0.50 -12.66
C PRO A 616 -25.35 0.99 -13.02
N GLU A 617 -24.80 1.86 -12.15
CA GLU A 617 -24.74 3.31 -12.41
C GLU A 617 -23.85 3.63 -13.62
N LEU A 618 -22.70 2.98 -13.72
CA LEU A 618 -21.79 3.13 -14.86
C LEU A 618 -22.46 2.65 -16.16
N ILE A 619 -23.09 1.46 -16.14
CA ILE A 619 -23.81 0.91 -17.30
C ILE A 619 -24.92 1.86 -17.75
N ALA A 620 -25.70 2.42 -16.81
CA ALA A 620 -26.73 3.39 -17.12
C ALA A 620 -26.16 4.65 -17.81
N SER A 621 -25.00 5.13 -17.34
CA SER A 621 -24.31 6.26 -17.98
C SER A 621 -23.83 5.89 -19.39
N LEU A 622 -23.17 4.74 -19.58
CA LEU A 622 -22.69 4.28 -20.87
C LEU A 622 -23.84 4.10 -21.89
N THR A 623 -24.98 3.57 -21.42
CA THR A 623 -26.19 3.42 -22.23
C THR A 623 -26.75 4.78 -22.67
N LYS A 624 -26.83 5.76 -21.74
CA LYS A 624 -27.26 7.13 -22.05
C LYS A 624 -26.39 7.77 -23.13
N TYR A 625 -25.08 7.54 -23.09
CA TYR A 625 -24.12 8.11 -24.03
C TYR A 625 -23.91 7.25 -25.29
N LYS A 626 -24.51 6.08 -25.38
CA LYS A 626 -24.35 5.13 -26.48
C LYS A 626 -22.89 4.77 -26.74
N ILE A 627 -22.17 4.32 -25.70
CA ILE A 627 -20.73 4.01 -25.76
C ILE A 627 -20.51 2.50 -25.74
N GLY A 628 -19.55 2.02 -26.55
CA GLY A 628 -19.16 0.62 -26.62
C GLY A 628 -20.32 -0.27 -27.06
N ILE A 629 -20.53 -1.42 -26.38
CA ILE A 629 -21.64 -2.35 -26.67
C ILE A 629 -23.02 -1.74 -26.41
N TYR A 630 -23.10 -0.59 -25.73
CA TYR A 630 -24.36 0.10 -25.44
C TYR A 630 -24.77 1.09 -26.55
N ASN A 631 -24.05 1.08 -27.68
CA ASN A 631 -24.36 1.88 -28.88
C ASN A 631 -25.36 1.15 -29.79
N LEU A 632 -26.43 0.60 -29.22
CA LEU A 632 -27.50 -0.08 -29.94
C LEU A 632 -28.65 0.86 -30.29
#